data_03008efb82c42d69d6a3880047a358a7
#
_entry.id   03008efb82c42d69d6a3880047a358a7
#
_cell.length_a   1.000
_cell.length_b   1.000
_cell.length_c   1.000
_cell.angle_alpha   90.00
_cell.angle_beta   90.00
_cell.angle_gamma   90.00
#
_symmetry.space_group_name_H-M   'P 1'
#
loop_
_entity.id
_entity.type
_entity.pdbx_description
1 polymer ?
#
loop_
_entity_poly.entity_id
_entity_poly.type
_entity_poly.pdbx_seq_one_letter_code
_entity_poly.pdbx_strand_id
1 'polypeptide(L)'
;CMTVHKSKGLEFDTVIVPYTAENFGSWAQTELLVDPIEKKVGWYYTGDNEKLKRRYKYPPMKSTYYDEIQAAEAKSGRLEGVRVLYVGMTRAIDTLICIIEESRNPMSWAKLIEEVGVDYE
;
A
#
# COMPACT_ATOMS: atom_id res chain seq x y z
N CYS A 1 0.85 -22.10 -8.56
CA CYS A 1 0.66 -20.70 -8.20
C CYS A 1 -0.09 -20.60 -6.88
N MET A 2 0.37 -19.76 -5.95
CA MET A 2 -0.28 -19.53 -4.66
C MET A 2 -0.05 -18.09 -4.18
N THR A 3 -0.81 -17.68 -3.19
CA THR A 3 -0.60 -16.35 -2.57
C THR A 3 0.55 -16.40 -1.57
N VAL A 4 1.21 -15.26 -1.32
CA VAL A 4 2.30 -15.14 -0.35
C VAL A 4 1.87 -15.65 1.04
N HIS A 5 0.65 -15.36 1.45
CA HIS A 5 0.13 -15.84 2.73
C HIS A 5 0.04 -17.39 2.82
N LYS A 6 -0.33 -18.05 1.73
CA LYS A 6 -0.39 -19.51 1.66
C LYS A 6 0.99 -20.15 1.58
N SER A 7 2.01 -19.44 1.14
CA SER A 7 3.39 -19.92 1.05
C SER A 7 4.15 -19.85 2.38
N LYS A 8 3.55 -19.29 3.43
CA LYS A 8 4.19 -19.15 4.73
C LYS A 8 4.58 -20.51 5.30
N GLY A 9 5.86 -20.69 5.61
CA GLY A 9 6.41 -21.95 6.12
C GLY A 9 6.79 -22.99 5.04
N LEU A 10 6.55 -22.69 3.76
CA LEU A 10 6.99 -23.50 2.63
C LEU A 10 8.24 -22.92 2.00
N GLU A 11 9.04 -23.74 1.36
CA GLU A 11 10.24 -23.35 0.60
C GLU A 11 10.18 -23.97 -0.79
N PHE A 12 10.73 -23.27 -1.79
CA PHE A 12 10.70 -23.67 -3.18
C PHE A 12 12.05 -23.39 -3.82
N ASP A 13 12.52 -24.26 -4.69
CA ASP A 13 13.78 -24.10 -5.40
C ASP A 13 13.78 -22.77 -6.20
N THR A 14 12.68 -22.53 -6.90
CA THR A 14 12.49 -21.31 -7.68
C THR A 14 11.20 -20.58 -7.29
N VAL A 15 11.30 -19.31 -7.03
CA VAL A 15 10.15 -18.43 -6.76
C VAL A 15 10.10 -17.33 -7.81
N ILE A 16 8.93 -17.13 -8.42
CA ILE A 16 8.65 -16.04 -9.35
C ILE A 16 7.62 -15.13 -8.69
N VAL A 17 7.97 -13.85 -8.54
CA VAL A 17 7.08 -12.81 -8.01
C VAL A 17 6.62 -11.93 -9.18
N PRO A 18 5.42 -12.18 -9.73
CA PRO A 18 4.82 -11.34 -10.76
C PRO A 18 4.08 -10.17 -10.13
N TYR A 19 3.61 -9.24 -10.96
CA TYR A 19 2.70 -8.14 -10.55
C TYR A 19 3.24 -7.22 -9.47
N THR A 20 4.52 -6.88 -9.55
CA THR A 20 5.17 -5.99 -8.58
C THR A 20 4.66 -4.54 -8.63
N ALA A 21 3.97 -4.15 -9.72
CA ALA A 21 3.34 -2.82 -9.86
C ALA A 21 2.05 -2.66 -9.04
N GLU A 22 1.46 -3.76 -8.53
CA GLU A 22 0.27 -3.67 -7.70
C GLU A 22 0.50 -2.89 -6.40
N ASN A 23 -0.54 -2.16 -6.01
CA ASN A 23 -0.54 -1.41 -4.77
C ASN A 23 -0.79 -2.32 -3.58
N PHE A 24 0.01 -2.19 -2.55
CA PHE A 24 -0.21 -2.86 -1.29
C PHE A 24 -0.87 -1.95 -0.22
N GLY A 25 -1.22 -0.72 -0.58
CA GLY A 25 -1.96 0.19 0.28
C GLY A 25 -3.28 0.59 -0.36
N SER A 26 -4.39 0.39 0.32
CA SER A 26 -5.67 0.93 -0.11
C SER A 26 -5.75 2.40 0.28
N TRP A 27 -5.66 3.29 -0.71
CA TRP A 27 -5.86 4.73 -0.54
C TRP A 27 -7.31 5.13 -0.80
N ALA A 28 -8.26 4.24 -0.56
CA ALA A 28 -9.65 4.66 -0.54
C ALA A 28 -9.78 5.78 0.49
N GLN A 29 -10.18 6.97 0.04
CA GLN A 29 -10.51 8.06 0.95
C GLN A 29 -11.71 7.60 1.77
N THR A 30 -11.44 7.06 2.93
CA THR A 30 -12.45 6.65 3.87
C THR A 30 -12.98 7.89 4.57
N GLU A 31 -14.29 8.05 4.61
CA GLU A 31 -14.91 9.22 5.24
C GLU A 31 -14.63 9.31 6.73
N LEU A 32 -14.37 8.18 7.38
CA LEU A 32 -14.08 8.09 8.80
C LEU A 32 -12.85 7.21 9.03
N LEU A 33 -11.85 7.76 9.70
CA LEU A 33 -10.64 7.08 10.13
C LEU A 33 -10.60 7.05 11.66
N VAL A 34 -10.21 5.93 12.23
CA VAL A 34 -10.11 5.74 13.68
C VAL A 34 -8.72 5.22 14.02
N ASP A 35 -8.00 5.95 14.86
CA ASP A 35 -6.78 5.47 15.49
C ASP A 35 -7.12 4.93 16.90
N PRO A 36 -7.11 3.60 17.07
CA PRO A 36 -7.46 3.00 18.37
C PRO A 36 -6.36 3.15 19.41
N ILE A 37 -5.11 3.41 19.00
CA ILE A 37 -3.96 3.56 19.91
C ILE A 37 -3.97 4.95 20.52
N GLU A 38 -4.01 5.97 19.67
CA GLU A 38 -4.05 7.39 20.09
C GLU A 38 -5.47 7.85 20.48
N LYS A 39 -6.49 6.97 20.29
CA LYS A 39 -7.91 7.27 20.53
C LYS A 39 -8.38 8.52 19.80
N LYS A 40 -7.90 8.70 18.58
CA LYS A 40 -8.25 9.82 17.69
C LYS A 40 -9.22 9.38 16.63
N VAL A 41 -10.11 10.28 16.23
CA VAL A 41 -11.05 10.08 15.12
C VAL A 41 -10.83 11.19 14.09
N GLY A 42 -10.57 10.79 12.86
CA GLY A 42 -10.48 11.67 11.71
C GLY A 42 -11.68 11.48 10.80
N TRP A 43 -12.26 12.56 10.30
CA TRP A 43 -13.33 12.52 9.32
C TRP A 43 -13.02 13.42 8.13
N TYR A 44 -13.58 13.00 6.98
CA TYR A 44 -13.46 13.70 5.72
C TYR A 44 -14.83 13.76 5.06
N TYR A 45 -15.27 14.96 4.70
CA TYR A 45 -16.56 15.18 4.08
C TYR A 45 -16.43 15.97 2.77
N THR A 46 -16.92 15.39 1.69
CA THR A 46 -16.87 16.02 0.35
C THR A 46 -18.18 16.71 -0.03
N GLY A 47 -19.24 16.57 0.78
CA GLY A 47 -20.59 17.03 0.46
C GLY A 47 -21.30 16.09 -0.54
N ASP A 48 -22.55 15.73 -0.24
CA ASP A 48 -23.36 14.80 -1.05
C ASP A 48 -23.91 15.43 -2.34
N ASN A 49 -23.75 16.73 -2.51
CA ASN A 49 -24.41 17.44 -3.58
C ASN A 49 -23.42 17.87 -4.68
N GLU A 50 -23.35 17.07 -5.75
CA GLU A 50 -22.56 17.40 -6.94
C GLU A 50 -22.88 18.77 -7.55
N LYS A 51 -24.14 19.24 -7.41
CA LYS A 51 -24.57 20.56 -7.87
C LYS A 51 -23.96 21.67 -7.01
N LEU A 52 -23.81 21.45 -5.69
CA LEU A 52 -23.14 22.37 -4.78
C LEU A 52 -21.63 22.42 -5.01
N LYS A 53 -20.99 21.30 -5.32
CA LYS A 53 -19.57 21.25 -5.70
C LYS A 53 -19.27 22.15 -6.89
N ARG A 54 -20.14 22.14 -7.91
CA ARG A 54 -19.97 22.98 -9.12
C ARG A 54 -20.23 24.46 -8.87
N ARG A 55 -21.15 24.82 -7.97
CA ARG A 55 -21.62 26.19 -7.78
C ARG A 55 -20.79 26.98 -6.76
N TYR A 56 -20.28 26.34 -5.72
CA TYR A 56 -19.65 27.03 -4.60
C TYR A 56 -18.19 26.64 -4.35
N LYS A 57 -17.62 25.72 -5.09
CA LYS A 57 -16.19 25.31 -4.97
C LYS A 57 -15.71 25.18 -3.52
N TYR A 58 -16.56 24.63 -2.64
CA TYR A 58 -16.16 24.37 -1.27
C TYR A 58 -15.05 23.32 -1.25
N PRO A 59 -13.92 23.61 -0.61
CA PRO A 59 -12.91 22.60 -0.39
C PRO A 59 -13.52 21.50 0.50
N PRO A 60 -13.07 20.25 0.34
CA PRO A 60 -13.48 19.18 1.23
C PRO A 60 -13.17 19.57 2.68
N MET A 61 -14.09 19.30 3.58
CA MET A 61 -13.88 19.55 5.00
C MET A 61 -13.21 18.34 5.64
N LYS A 62 -12.17 18.58 6.43
CA LYS A 62 -11.45 17.55 7.16
C LYS A 62 -11.36 17.92 8.63
N SER A 63 -11.37 16.92 9.51
CA SER A 63 -10.99 17.16 10.90
C SER A 63 -9.47 17.34 11.03
N THR A 64 -9.04 17.98 12.10
CA THR A 64 -7.62 18.25 12.39
C THR A 64 -6.77 16.96 12.40
N TYR A 65 -7.33 15.85 12.86
CA TYR A 65 -6.61 14.58 12.98
C TYR A 65 -6.65 13.72 11.72
N TYR A 66 -7.46 14.07 10.69
CA TYR A 66 -7.65 13.23 9.52
C TYR A 66 -6.34 12.96 8.77
N ASP A 67 -5.59 14.02 8.48
CA ASP A 67 -4.33 13.89 7.73
C ASP A 67 -3.25 13.15 8.53
N GLU A 68 -3.23 13.32 9.86
CA GLU A 68 -2.31 12.62 10.76
C GLU A 68 -2.59 11.11 10.78
N ILE A 69 -3.85 10.71 10.94
CA ILE A 69 -4.26 9.30 10.94
C ILE A 69 -4.02 8.67 9.57
N GLN A 70 -4.36 9.38 8.49
CA GLN A 70 -4.11 8.91 7.13
C GLN A 70 -2.62 8.66 6.86
N ALA A 71 -1.75 9.56 7.31
CA ALA A 71 -0.30 9.38 7.18
C ALA A 71 0.22 8.18 7.99
N ALA A 72 -0.32 7.95 9.19
CA ALA A 72 0.02 6.80 10.00
C ALA A 72 -0.43 5.48 9.37
N GLU A 73 -1.65 5.43 8.81
CA GLU A 73 -2.16 4.26 8.07
C GLU A 73 -1.33 3.98 6.82
N ALA A 74 -0.95 5.02 6.08
CA ALA A 74 -0.07 4.91 4.93
C ALA A 74 1.27 4.26 5.28
N LYS A 75 1.89 4.74 6.36
CA LYS A 75 3.15 4.18 6.87
C LYS A 75 2.99 2.72 7.28
N SER A 76 1.91 2.40 7.98
CA SER A 76 1.60 1.03 8.40
C SER A 76 1.39 0.11 7.20
N GLY A 77 0.64 0.55 6.19
CA GLY A 77 0.41 -0.19 4.95
C GLY A 77 1.72 -0.44 4.18
N ARG A 78 2.63 0.55 4.14
CA ARG A 78 3.95 0.38 3.52
C ARG A 78 4.79 -0.67 4.26
N LEU A 79 4.81 -0.63 5.58
CA LEU A 79 5.55 -1.62 6.39
C LEU A 79 4.99 -3.03 6.18
N GLU A 80 3.67 -3.17 6.11
CA GLU A 80 3.05 -4.46 5.84
C GLU A 80 3.37 -4.96 4.42
N GLY A 81 3.34 -4.07 3.42
CA GLY A 81 3.78 -4.39 2.05
C GLY A 81 5.21 -4.91 1.99
N VAL A 82 6.13 -4.27 2.73
CA VAL A 82 7.54 -4.72 2.84
C VAL A 82 7.62 -6.11 3.49
N ARG A 83 6.87 -6.35 4.56
CA ARG A 83 6.84 -7.65 5.24
C ARG A 83 6.34 -8.76 4.33
N VAL A 84 5.27 -8.51 3.59
CA VAL A 84 4.69 -9.48 2.66
C VAL A 84 5.67 -9.79 1.53
N LEU A 85 6.31 -8.76 0.94
CA LEU A 85 7.35 -8.94 -0.07
C LEU A 85 8.51 -9.78 0.48
N TYR A 86 9.03 -9.44 1.65
CA TYR A 86 10.11 -10.18 2.31
C TYR A 86 9.76 -11.66 2.50
N VAL A 87 8.55 -11.96 3.00
CA VAL A 87 8.09 -13.35 3.15
C VAL A 87 8.05 -14.05 1.81
N GLY A 88 7.58 -13.41 0.74
CA GLY A 88 7.56 -13.98 -0.62
C GLY A 88 8.96 -14.29 -1.14
N MET A 89 9.87 -13.34 -1.03
CA MET A 89 11.24 -13.46 -1.52
C MET A 89 12.04 -14.54 -0.75
N THR A 90 11.85 -14.62 0.57
CA THR A 90 12.54 -15.61 1.41
C THR A 90 12.01 -17.05 1.28
N ARG A 91 11.07 -17.29 0.38
CA ARG A 91 10.61 -18.64 0.05
C ARG A 91 11.50 -19.34 -0.98
N ALA A 92 12.32 -18.58 -1.71
CA ALA A 92 13.25 -19.15 -2.69
C ALA A 92 14.49 -19.75 -1.99
N ILE A 93 14.83 -20.98 -2.37
CA ILE A 93 16.05 -21.67 -1.94
C ILE A 93 17.20 -21.27 -2.87
N ASP A 94 17.02 -21.46 -4.17
CA ASP A 94 18.08 -21.27 -5.17
C ASP A 94 17.88 -20.05 -6.04
N THR A 95 16.67 -19.85 -6.56
CA THR A 95 16.40 -18.83 -7.59
C THR A 95 15.19 -17.99 -7.24
N LEU A 96 15.38 -16.66 -7.27
CA LEU A 96 14.32 -15.68 -7.13
C LEU A 96 14.23 -14.82 -8.38
N ILE A 97 13.06 -14.78 -8.99
CA ILE A 97 12.76 -13.96 -10.18
C ILE A 97 11.66 -12.97 -9.80
N CYS A 98 11.97 -11.68 -9.80
CA CYS A 98 10.99 -10.62 -9.64
C CYS A 98 10.73 -9.97 -10.99
N ILE A 99 9.47 -9.96 -11.44
CA ILE A 99 9.07 -9.26 -12.66
C ILE A 99 8.73 -7.84 -12.26
N ILE A 100 9.60 -6.89 -12.62
CA ILE A 100 9.45 -5.48 -12.28
C ILE A 100 8.71 -4.79 -13.42
N GLU A 101 7.56 -4.22 -13.12
CA GLU A 101 6.83 -3.34 -14.03
C GLU A 101 7.08 -1.89 -13.62
N GLU A 102 7.22 -1.01 -14.63
CA GLU A 102 7.37 0.41 -14.36
C GLU A 102 6.12 0.96 -13.64
N SER A 103 6.28 1.34 -12.38
CA SER A 103 5.20 1.85 -11.56
C SER A 103 5.52 3.27 -11.06
N ARG A 104 4.57 4.19 -11.28
CA ARG A 104 4.63 5.54 -10.71
C ARG A 104 4.15 5.60 -9.26
N ASN A 105 3.61 4.50 -8.76
CA ASN A 105 3.04 4.47 -7.43
C ASN A 105 4.11 4.13 -6.37
N PRO A 106 4.35 5.03 -5.40
CA PRO A 106 5.33 4.80 -4.33
C PRO A 106 4.97 3.65 -3.38
N MET A 107 3.74 3.14 -3.48
CA MET A 107 3.23 2.04 -2.67
C MET A 107 3.16 0.72 -3.44
N SER A 108 4.01 0.54 -4.45
CA SER A 108 4.17 -0.73 -5.17
C SER A 108 5.44 -1.45 -4.76
N TRP A 109 5.46 -2.76 -4.89
CA TRP A 109 6.68 -3.55 -4.68
C TRP A 109 7.78 -3.23 -5.69
N ALA A 110 7.41 -2.93 -6.93
CA ALA A 110 8.36 -2.48 -7.94
C ALA A 110 9.18 -1.29 -7.45
N LYS A 111 8.51 -0.29 -6.85
CA LYS A 111 9.19 0.90 -6.34
C LYS A 111 10.08 0.61 -5.13
N LEU A 112 9.66 -0.30 -4.25
CA LEU A 112 10.48 -0.75 -3.13
C LEU A 112 11.74 -1.48 -3.59
N ILE A 113 11.65 -2.32 -4.61
CA ILE A 113 12.80 -3.05 -5.17
C ILE A 113 13.79 -2.08 -5.82
N GLU A 114 13.29 -1.09 -6.57
CA GLU A 114 14.12 -0.02 -7.14
C GLU A 114 14.87 0.78 -6.05
N GLU A 115 14.18 1.15 -4.96
CA GLU A 115 14.77 1.90 -3.85
C GLU A 115 15.92 1.14 -3.15
N VAL A 116 15.86 -0.16 -3.11
CA VAL A 116 16.92 -1.02 -2.54
C VAL A 116 18.15 -1.07 -3.44
N GLY A 117 18.04 -0.65 -4.70
CA GLY A 117 19.17 -0.58 -5.62
C GLY A 117 19.64 -1.96 -6.07
N VAL A 118 18.73 -2.91 -6.25
CA VAL A 118 19.04 -4.20 -6.86
C VAL A 118 19.35 -3.97 -8.33
N ASP A 119 20.57 -4.29 -8.76
CA ASP A 119 20.93 -4.31 -10.18
C ASP A 119 20.11 -5.41 -10.87
N TYR A 120 19.36 -5.03 -11.90
CA TYR A 120 18.54 -5.94 -12.69
C TYR A 120 19.00 -5.95 -14.14
N GLU A 121 19.00 -7.11 -14.71
CA GLU A 121 19.23 -7.33 -16.14
C GLU A 121 17.98 -7.07 -16.98
#